data_b4f9675179fbe9339b00fe928b7c100f
#
_entry.id   b4f9675179fbe9339b00fe928b7c100f
#
_cell.length_a   1.000
_cell.length_b   1.000
_cell.length_c   1.000
_cell.angle_alpha   90.00
_cell.angle_beta   90.00
_cell.angle_gamma   90.00
#
_symmetry.space_group_name_H-M   'P 1'
#
loop_
_entity.id
_entity.type
_entity.pdbx_description
1 polymer ?
#
loop_
_entity_poly.entity_id
_entity_poly.type
_entity_poly.pdbx_seq_one_letter_code
_entity_poly.pdbx_strand_id
1 'polypeptide(L)'
;MFAKIEISGILETRTGLHIGGSSAFSAIGAVDSPVIKDARTNMAMIPGSSLKGKMRALLAKQYNKAVVEPDDDADFLTELFGSAKSRKTSRVLFSDMFLNNWEELKRAGLTNETEVKFENSIKRTTAVANPRQIERVVRGAKFPMQLIYEMSDEETMIRDFKILKEGFKLLEYDYLGGNGSRGYGRVKIYDLQAEVVIGDVSETVMDQCQEILQD
;
A
#
# COMPACT_ATOMS: atom_id res chain seq x y z
N MET A 1 -15.47 -23.13 -9.38
CA MET A 1 -14.60 -22.80 -10.55
C MET A 1 -13.34 -22.19 -9.97
N PHE A 2 -12.16 -22.46 -10.47
CA PHE A 2 -10.91 -21.92 -9.94
C PHE A 2 -10.23 -21.08 -11.01
N ALA A 3 -9.92 -19.82 -10.68
CA ALA A 3 -9.13 -18.95 -11.54
C ALA A 3 -8.26 -18.03 -10.70
N LYS A 4 -7.19 -17.51 -11.29
CA LYS A 4 -6.37 -16.45 -10.74
C LYS A 4 -6.39 -15.25 -11.68
N ILE A 5 -6.64 -14.10 -11.10
CA ILE A 5 -6.70 -12.83 -11.79
C ILE A 5 -5.58 -11.94 -11.26
N GLU A 6 -4.75 -11.45 -12.16
CA GLU A 6 -3.78 -10.41 -11.84
C GLU A 6 -4.48 -9.05 -11.89
N ILE A 7 -4.34 -8.26 -10.83
CA ILE A 7 -4.74 -6.85 -10.78
C ILE A 7 -3.45 -6.04 -10.75
N SER A 8 -3.20 -5.29 -11.80
CA SER A 8 -2.02 -4.43 -11.93
C SER A 8 -2.40 -2.95 -11.92
N GLY A 9 -1.43 -2.08 -11.65
CA GLY A 9 -1.61 -0.64 -11.65
C GLY A 9 -0.35 0.09 -11.20
N ILE A 10 -0.45 1.41 -11.04
CA ILE A 10 0.64 2.25 -10.56
C ILE A 10 0.23 2.95 -9.25
N LEU A 11 1.05 2.81 -8.22
CA LEU A 11 0.97 3.61 -7.02
C LEU A 11 2.03 4.71 -7.09
N GLU A 12 1.59 5.97 -7.11
CA GLU A 12 2.46 7.15 -7.16
C GLU A 12 2.40 7.93 -5.85
N THR A 13 3.56 8.34 -5.32
CA THR A 13 3.65 9.21 -4.14
C THR A 13 3.29 10.65 -4.50
N ARG A 14 2.26 11.20 -3.86
CA ARG A 14 1.83 12.61 -4.02
C ARG A 14 2.50 13.52 -3.00
N THR A 15 2.94 12.95 -1.88
CA THR A 15 3.80 13.59 -0.85
C THR A 15 4.87 12.61 -0.41
N GLY A 16 5.91 13.09 0.28
CA GLY A 16 6.99 12.21 0.74
C GLY A 16 6.45 11.02 1.55
N LEU A 17 6.91 9.80 1.22
CA LEU A 17 6.44 8.56 1.82
C LEU A 17 7.50 8.00 2.78
N HIS A 18 7.10 7.72 4.02
CA HIS A 18 7.96 7.04 4.99
C HIS A 18 7.34 5.70 5.40
N ILE A 19 7.92 4.60 4.94
CA ILE A 19 7.70 3.26 5.48
C ILE A 19 9.01 2.85 6.11
N GLY A 20 9.03 2.72 7.44
CA GLY A 20 10.26 2.49 8.20
C GLY A 20 10.93 1.17 7.85
N GLY A 21 12.24 1.23 7.65
CA GLY A 21 13.13 0.07 7.55
C GLY A 21 13.70 -0.31 8.91
N SER A 22 14.50 -1.40 8.95
CA SER A 22 15.23 -1.79 10.15
C SER A 22 16.42 -0.83 10.39
N SER A 23 16.49 -0.27 11.60
CA SER A 23 17.63 0.54 12.05
C SER A 23 18.70 -0.28 12.80
N ALA A 24 18.62 -1.61 12.74
CA ALA A 24 19.45 -2.51 13.55
C ALA A 24 20.99 -2.31 13.41
N PHE A 25 21.45 -1.64 12.35
CA PHE A 25 22.85 -1.36 12.07
C PHE A 25 23.09 0.08 11.59
N SER A 26 22.44 1.07 12.21
CA SER A 26 22.68 2.47 11.86
C SER A 26 24.11 2.89 12.26
N ALA A 27 24.92 3.28 11.28
CA ALA A 27 26.23 3.88 11.54
C ALA A 27 26.09 5.21 12.30
N ILE A 28 27.12 5.61 13.04
CA ILE A 28 27.15 6.93 13.70
C ILE A 28 26.98 8.02 12.63
N GLY A 29 25.95 8.85 12.75
CA GLY A 29 25.59 9.89 11.77
C GLY A 29 24.58 9.45 10.69
N ALA A 30 24.07 8.22 10.74
CA ALA A 30 22.96 7.80 9.88
C ALA A 30 21.66 8.50 10.30
N VAL A 31 20.68 8.50 9.37
CA VAL A 31 19.33 9.04 9.60
C VAL A 31 18.64 8.27 10.73
N ASP A 32 17.97 8.98 11.64
CA ASP A 32 17.27 8.37 12.79
C ASP A 32 16.19 7.35 12.38
N SER A 33 15.52 7.61 11.28
CA SER A 33 14.42 6.78 10.75
C SER A 33 14.60 6.56 9.25
N PRO A 34 15.31 5.50 8.83
CA PRO A 34 15.47 5.18 7.41
C PRO A 34 14.19 4.56 6.82
N VAL A 35 14.03 4.69 5.49
CA VAL A 35 12.99 3.95 4.75
C VAL A 35 13.43 2.52 4.46
N ILE A 36 12.44 1.65 4.26
CA ILE A 36 12.71 0.29 3.78
C ILE A 36 13.17 0.32 2.33
N LYS A 37 14.21 -0.47 2.03
CA LYS A 37 14.83 -0.58 0.71
C LYS A 37 14.93 -2.03 0.26
N ASP A 38 14.84 -2.23 -1.05
CA ASP A 38 15.13 -3.53 -1.66
C ASP A 38 16.61 -3.87 -1.52
N ALA A 39 16.90 -5.04 -0.99
CA ALA A 39 18.27 -5.49 -0.74
C ALA A 39 19.12 -5.65 -2.02
N ARG A 40 18.47 -5.89 -3.18
CA ARG A 40 19.15 -6.10 -4.47
C ARG A 40 19.56 -4.78 -5.11
N THR A 41 18.67 -3.81 -5.11
CA THR A 41 18.87 -2.53 -5.82
C THR A 41 19.26 -1.39 -4.89
N ASN A 42 19.08 -1.57 -3.57
CA ASN A 42 19.19 -0.55 -2.54
C ASN A 42 18.27 0.66 -2.77
N MET A 43 17.22 0.50 -3.57
CA MET A 43 16.22 1.53 -3.84
C MET A 43 15.00 1.35 -2.95
N ALA A 44 14.27 2.44 -2.73
CA ALA A 44 13.06 2.42 -1.94
C ALA A 44 12.03 1.43 -2.49
N MET A 45 11.33 0.74 -1.58
CA MET A 45 10.26 -0.18 -1.91
C MET A 45 9.05 0.03 -1.01
N ILE A 46 7.91 -0.46 -1.44
CA ILE A 46 6.69 -0.54 -0.63
C ILE A 46 6.38 -2.02 -0.41
N PRO A 47 6.50 -2.54 0.83
CA PRO A 47 6.11 -3.92 1.10
C PRO A 47 4.63 -4.16 0.84
N GLY A 48 4.30 -5.28 0.22
CA GLY A 48 2.92 -5.71 0.01
C GLY A 48 2.14 -5.81 1.32
N SER A 49 2.80 -6.21 2.40
CA SER A 49 2.22 -6.25 3.74
C SER A 49 1.80 -4.86 4.25
N SER A 50 2.53 -3.80 3.91
CA SER A 50 2.18 -2.42 4.27
C SER A 50 0.93 -1.95 3.55
N LEU A 51 0.82 -2.22 2.24
CA LEU A 51 -0.38 -1.90 1.46
C LEU A 51 -1.58 -2.71 1.94
N LYS A 52 -1.43 -4.04 2.06
CA LYS A 52 -2.47 -4.95 2.56
C LYS A 52 -3.00 -4.52 3.92
N GLY A 53 -2.10 -4.30 4.88
CA GLY A 53 -2.46 -3.94 6.25
C GLY A 53 -3.20 -2.60 6.32
N LYS A 54 -2.73 -1.61 5.56
CA LYS A 54 -3.38 -0.30 5.51
C LYS A 54 -4.76 -0.34 4.85
N MET A 55 -4.89 -1.01 3.70
CA MET A 55 -6.18 -1.18 3.03
C MET A 55 -7.19 -1.90 3.93
N ARG A 56 -6.77 -3.01 4.55
CA ARG A 56 -7.63 -3.75 5.49
C ARG A 56 -8.10 -2.88 6.65
N ALA A 57 -7.19 -2.10 7.26
CA ALA A 57 -7.53 -1.22 8.38
C ALA A 57 -8.53 -0.12 7.99
N LEU A 58 -8.42 0.44 6.78
CA LEU A 58 -9.34 1.46 6.27
C LEU A 58 -10.73 0.86 5.99
N LEU A 59 -10.78 -0.30 5.35
CA LEU A 59 -12.03 -1.02 5.09
C LEU A 59 -12.69 -1.49 6.40
N ALA A 60 -11.91 -1.98 7.36
CA ALA A 60 -12.40 -2.34 8.69
C ALA A 60 -13.02 -1.13 9.41
N LYS A 61 -12.40 0.04 9.32
CA LYS A 61 -12.96 1.30 9.86
C LYS A 61 -14.27 1.70 9.17
N GLN A 62 -14.43 1.39 7.89
CA GLN A 62 -15.64 1.70 7.11
C GLN A 62 -16.79 0.73 7.44
N TYR A 63 -16.50 -0.55 7.60
CA TYR A 63 -17.51 -1.61 7.63
C TYR A 63 -17.79 -2.21 9.01
N ASN A 64 -16.81 -2.17 9.92
CA ASN A 64 -17.01 -2.70 11.26
C ASN A 64 -17.81 -1.71 12.13
N LYS A 65 -18.68 -2.25 12.99
CA LYS A 65 -19.45 -1.45 13.95
C LYS A 65 -18.63 -0.89 15.10
N ALA A 66 -17.47 -1.50 15.37
CA ALA A 66 -16.54 -1.12 16.43
C ALA A 66 -15.09 -1.43 15.99
N VAL A 67 -14.12 -0.90 16.73
CA VAL A 67 -12.72 -1.28 16.56
C VAL A 67 -12.53 -2.69 17.13
N VAL A 68 -12.13 -3.61 16.29
CA VAL A 68 -11.90 -5.02 16.63
C VAL A 68 -10.53 -5.47 16.13
N GLU A 69 -10.07 -6.64 16.59
CA GLU A 69 -8.87 -7.27 16.04
C GLU A 69 -9.13 -7.74 14.60
N PRO A 70 -8.10 -7.83 13.76
CA PRO A 70 -8.26 -8.21 12.35
C PRO A 70 -8.98 -9.54 12.13
N ASP A 71 -8.82 -10.49 13.04
CA ASP A 71 -9.50 -11.80 12.97
C ASP A 71 -10.99 -11.74 13.31
N ASP A 72 -11.45 -10.63 13.87
CA ASP A 72 -12.85 -10.36 14.23
C ASP A 72 -13.50 -9.30 13.31
N ASP A 73 -12.85 -8.95 12.19
CA ASP A 73 -13.44 -8.11 11.12
C ASP A 73 -14.69 -8.76 10.53
N ALA A 74 -15.51 -7.97 9.84
CA ALA A 74 -16.66 -8.45 9.08
C ALA A 74 -16.27 -9.66 8.19
N ASP A 75 -17.16 -10.64 8.06
CA ASP A 75 -16.88 -11.94 7.42
C ASP A 75 -16.26 -11.81 6.03
N PHE A 76 -16.79 -10.90 5.20
CA PHE A 76 -16.26 -10.69 3.85
C PHE A 76 -14.83 -10.10 3.84
N LEU A 77 -14.43 -9.31 4.86
CA LEU A 77 -13.06 -8.82 5.01
C LEU A 77 -12.12 -9.95 5.46
N THR A 78 -12.55 -10.81 6.40
CA THR A 78 -11.76 -11.98 6.80
C THR A 78 -11.63 -12.99 5.67
N GLU A 79 -12.60 -13.10 4.77
CA GLU A 79 -12.53 -13.91 3.55
C GLU A 79 -11.58 -13.33 2.52
N LEU A 80 -11.62 -12.02 2.29
CA LEU A 80 -10.78 -11.35 1.30
C LEU A 80 -9.31 -11.28 1.76
N PHE A 81 -9.06 -10.87 3.01
CA PHE A 81 -7.71 -10.63 3.54
C PHE A 81 -7.13 -11.80 4.35
N GLY A 82 -7.93 -12.80 4.65
CA GLY A 82 -7.55 -13.94 5.47
C GLY A 82 -7.77 -13.73 6.97
N SER A 83 -7.86 -14.83 7.73
CA SER A 83 -7.96 -14.84 9.19
C SER A 83 -7.29 -16.09 9.73
N ALA A 84 -6.36 -15.91 10.67
CA ALA A 84 -5.70 -17.02 11.36
C ALA A 84 -6.68 -17.76 12.30
N LYS A 85 -7.53 -17.03 13.02
CA LYS A 85 -8.50 -17.56 13.98
C LYS A 85 -9.54 -18.47 13.30
N SER A 86 -10.09 -18.04 12.17
CA SER A 86 -11.07 -18.82 11.40
C SER A 86 -10.44 -19.71 10.34
N ARG A 87 -9.11 -19.77 10.24
CA ARG A 87 -8.34 -20.54 9.25
C ARG A 87 -8.76 -20.23 7.80
N LYS A 88 -9.16 -18.99 7.54
CA LYS A 88 -9.48 -18.52 6.18
C LYS A 88 -8.20 -18.05 5.49
N THR A 89 -7.89 -18.62 4.34
CA THR A 89 -6.80 -18.12 3.47
C THR A 89 -7.22 -16.80 2.82
N SER A 90 -6.25 -15.93 2.57
CA SER A 90 -6.49 -14.69 1.83
C SER A 90 -6.80 -14.98 0.37
N ARG A 91 -7.89 -14.44 -0.18
CA ARG A 91 -8.17 -14.49 -1.61
C ARG A 91 -7.33 -13.49 -2.42
N VAL A 92 -6.71 -12.51 -1.79
CA VAL A 92 -5.86 -11.54 -2.47
C VAL A 92 -4.44 -11.58 -1.90
N LEU A 93 -3.47 -11.73 -2.79
CA LEU A 93 -2.04 -11.69 -2.50
C LEU A 93 -1.49 -10.34 -2.96
N PHE A 94 -0.70 -9.70 -2.11
CA PHE A 94 -0.07 -8.42 -2.39
C PHE A 94 1.43 -8.62 -2.61
N SER A 95 1.92 -8.26 -3.78
CA SER A 95 3.36 -8.28 -4.05
C SER A 95 4.05 -7.05 -3.48
N ASP A 96 5.34 -7.18 -3.18
CA ASP A 96 6.18 -6.02 -2.89
C ASP A 96 6.34 -5.16 -4.14
N MET A 97 6.35 -3.85 -3.97
CA MET A 97 6.40 -2.88 -5.06
C MET A 97 7.74 -2.15 -5.04
N PHE A 98 8.44 -2.15 -6.17
CA PHE A 98 9.77 -1.57 -6.32
C PHE A 98 9.71 -0.28 -7.12
N LEU A 99 10.54 0.70 -6.77
CA LEU A 99 10.64 1.96 -7.52
C LEU A 99 10.99 1.69 -8.98
N ASN A 100 10.20 2.24 -9.90
CA ASN A 100 10.34 1.96 -11.32
C ASN A 100 10.75 3.19 -12.16
N ASN A 101 10.50 4.41 -11.68
CA ASN A 101 10.71 5.61 -12.50
C ASN A 101 11.93 6.43 -12.09
N TRP A 102 13.00 5.80 -11.60
CA TRP A 102 14.19 6.50 -11.13
C TRP A 102 14.83 7.37 -12.22
N GLU A 103 14.88 6.91 -13.46
CA GLU A 103 15.43 7.69 -14.58
C GLU A 103 14.57 8.93 -14.93
N GLU A 104 13.26 8.87 -14.72
CA GLU A 104 12.37 10.03 -14.83
C GLU A 104 12.66 11.06 -13.72
N LEU A 105 12.81 10.59 -12.49
CA LEU A 105 13.13 11.44 -11.34
C LEU A 105 14.48 12.13 -11.49
N LYS A 106 15.51 11.43 -11.97
CA LYS A 106 16.82 12.03 -12.30
C LYS A 106 16.72 13.13 -13.34
N ARG A 107 15.96 12.89 -14.41
CA ARG A 107 15.73 13.92 -15.46
C ARG A 107 14.99 15.14 -14.92
N ALA A 108 14.18 14.99 -13.88
CA ALA A 108 13.55 16.08 -13.15
C ALA A 108 14.48 16.80 -12.17
N GLY A 109 15.77 16.41 -12.08
CA GLY A 109 16.80 17.07 -11.27
C GLY A 109 17.03 16.46 -9.89
N LEU A 110 16.42 15.30 -9.58
CA LEU A 110 16.63 14.65 -8.29
C LEU A 110 17.94 13.86 -8.28
N THR A 111 18.70 13.96 -7.19
CA THR A 111 19.97 13.25 -6.99
C THR A 111 19.79 11.93 -6.24
N ASN A 112 18.71 11.79 -5.45
CA ASN A 112 18.37 10.59 -4.72
C ASN A 112 16.85 10.34 -4.78
N GLU A 113 16.45 9.08 -4.67
CA GLU A 113 15.04 8.65 -4.60
C GLU A 113 14.41 8.94 -3.23
N THR A 114 15.25 9.28 -2.26
CA THR A 114 14.83 9.67 -0.90
C THR A 114 15.38 11.04 -0.54
N GLU A 115 14.73 11.69 0.40
CA GLU A 115 15.15 12.94 1.02
C GLU A 115 15.10 12.82 2.53
N VAL A 116 15.94 13.58 3.24
CA VAL A 116 15.91 13.66 4.70
C VAL A 116 15.15 14.91 5.11
N LYS A 117 14.04 14.72 5.81
CA LYS A 117 13.27 15.80 6.39
C LYS A 117 13.63 15.97 7.86
N PHE A 118 14.06 17.19 8.21
CA PHE A 118 14.28 17.57 9.60
C PHE A 118 12.94 17.98 10.23
N GLU A 119 12.56 17.32 11.30
CA GLU A 119 11.37 17.64 12.10
C GLU A 119 11.81 17.99 13.52
N ASN A 120 11.12 18.94 14.12
CA ASN A 120 11.35 19.32 15.50
C ASN A 120 10.04 19.23 16.29
N SER A 121 10.08 18.50 17.40
CA SER A 121 8.98 18.46 18.35
C SER A 121 9.37 19.23 19.61
N ILE A 122 8.59 20.25 19.96
CA ILE A 122 8.81 21.06 21.16
C ILE A 122 7.89 20.56 22.27
N LYS A 123 8.48 20.17 23.40
CA LYS A 123 7.69 19.82 24.59
C LYS A 123 7.01 21.09 25.11
N ARG A 124 5.68 21.11 25.12
CA ARG A 124 4.88 22.26 25.50
C ARG A 124 5.13 22.71 26.95
N THR A 125 5.46 21.78 27.84
CA THR A 125 5.70 22.05 29.28
C THR A 125 7.09 22.59 29.60
N THR A 126 8.11 22.25 28.78
CA THR A 126 9.52 22.57 29.09
C THR A 126 10.19 23.41 28.01
N ALA A 127 9.48 23.68 26.88
CA ALA A 127 10.02 24.32 25.68
C ALA A 127 11.29 23.62 25.08
N VAL A 128 11.58 22.38 25.50
CA VAL A 128 12.72 21.64 25.00
C VAL A 128 12.40 21.12 23.61
N ALA A 129 13.29 21.46 22.65
CA ALA A 129 13.24 20.98 21.27
C ALA A 129 13.84 19.56 21.18
N ASN A 130 13.17 18.66 20.43
CA ASN A 130 13.66 17.33 20.13
C ASN A 130 13.72 17.16 18.59
N PRO A 131 14.86 17.50 17.96
CA PRO A 131 15.02 17.35 16.52
C PRO A 131 15.09 15.87 16.14
N ARG A 132 14.54 15.52 14.94
CA ARG A 132 14.59 14.19 14.35
C ARG A 132 14.85 14.30 12.87
N GLN A 133 15.59 13.35 12.33
CA GLN A 133 15.85 13.17 10.92
C GLN A 133 15.05 12.00 10.39
N ILE A 134 14.11 12.27 9.49
CA ILE A 134 13.25 11.23 8.92
C ILE A 134 13.53 11.14 7.42
N GLU A 135 14.02 9.97 6.98
CA GLU A 135 14.12 9.68 5.56
C GLU A 135 12.73 9.40 4.99
N ARG A 136 12.47 9.88 3.80
CA ARG A 136 11.23 9.60 3.08
C ARG A 136 11.47 9.53 1.58
N VAL A 137 10.73 8.69 0.90
CA VAL A 137 10.72 8.62 -0.57
C VAL A 137 10.21 9.93 -1.11
N VAL A 138 10.82 10.44 -2.17
CA VAL A 138 10.45 11.71 -2.81
C VAL A 138 9.04 11.66 -3.42
N ARG A 139 8.42 12.81 -3.60
CA ARG A 139 7.18 12.96 -4.36
C ARG A 139 7.41 12.61 -5.84
N GLY A 140 6.43 11.95 -6.47
CA GLY A 140 6.48 11.53 -7.87
C GLY A 140 7.15 10.18 -8.09
N ALA A 141 7.55 9.48 -7.02
CA ALA A 141 8.03 8.10 -7.12
C ALA A 141 6.87 7.17 -7.49
N LYS A 142 7.07 6.30 -8.50
CA LYS A 142 6.08 5.37 -9.04
C LYS A 142 6.49 3.94 -8.72
N PHE A 143 5.52 3.20 -8.21
CA PHE A 143 5.66 1.80 -7.82
C PHE A 143 4.62 0.98 -8.58
N PRO A 144 5.04 0.12 -9.54
CA PRO A 144 4.14 -0.84 -10.14
C PRO A 144 3.53 -1.73 -9.06
N MET A 145 2.23 -1.79 -9.03
CA MET A 145 1.44 -2.60 -8.10
C MET A 145 0.97 -3.87 -8.80
N GLN A 146 1.09 -5.00 -8.12
CA GLN A 146 0.62 -6.29 -8.58
C GLN A 146 -0.05 -7.03 -7.43
N LEU A 147 -1.32 -7.39 -7.63
CA LEU A 147 -2.07 -8.25 -6.74
C LEU A 147 -2.53 -9.49 -7.52
N ILE A 148 -2.57 -10.63 -6.86
CA ILE A 148 -3.18 -11.85 -7.42
C ILE A 148 -4.44 -12.14 -6.62
N TYR A 149 -5.57 -12.11 -7.30
CA TYR A 149 -6.86 -12.49 -6.73
C TYR A 149 -7.19 -13.96 -7.11
N GLU A 150 -7.58 -14.76 -6.13
CA GLU A 150 -8.02 -16.14 -6.31
C GLU A 150 -9.55 -16.19 -6.29
N MET A 151 -10.14 -16.54 -7.42
CA MET A 151 -11.59 -16.64 -7.59
C MET A 151 -12.11 -17.99 -7.10
N SER A 152 -13.16 -17.97 -6.29
CA SER A 152 -13.97 -19.14 -5.95
C SER A 152 -15.23 -19.25 -6.81
N ASP A 153 -15.89 -18.11 -7.00
CA ASP A 153 -17.08 -17.93 -7.84
C ASP A 153 -17.17 -16.49 -8.35
N GLU A 154 -17.95 -16.27 -9.41
CA GLU A 154 -18.04 -14.99 -10.11
C GLU A 154 -18.77 -13.90 -9.30
N GLU A 155 -19.79 -14.25 -8.52
CA GLU A 155 -20.53 -13.30 -7.69
C GLU A 155 -19.66 -12.72 -6.58
N THR A 156 -18.93 -13.60 -5.90
CA THR A 156 -17.95 -13.21 -4.88
C THR A 156 -16.83 -12.34 -5.47
N MET A 157 -16.35 -12.66 -6.67
CA MET A 157 -15.32 -11.88 -7.37
C MET A 157 -15.78 -10.44 -7.61
N ILE A 158 -16.97 -10.23 -8.17
CA ILE A 158 -17.53 -8.88 -8.42
C ILE A 158 -17.61 -8.08 -7.10
N ARG A 159 -18.10 -8.71 -6.02
CA ARG A 159 -18.15 -8.08 -4.69
C ARG A 159 -16.77 -7.69 -4.20
N ASP A 160 -15.81 -8.60 -4.29
CA ASP A 160 -14.46 -8.39 -3.78
C ASP A 160 -13.71 -7.30 -4.57
N PHE A 161 -13.92 -7.20 -5.89
CA PHE A 161 -13.38 -6.12 -6.72
C PHE A 161 -13.92 -4.75 -6.31
N LYS A 162 -15.21 -4.63 -5.98
CA LYS A 162 -15.79 -3.40 -5.43
C LYS A 162 -15.13 -3.01 -4.10
N ILE A 163 -14.89 -3.98 -3.21
CA ILE A 163 -14.23 -3.75 -1.93
C ILE A 163 -12.78 -3.33 -2.13
N LEU A 164 -12.04 -3.97 -3.04
CA LEU A 164 -10.66 -3.60 -3.36
C LEU A 164 -10.58 -2.17 -3.92
N LYS A 165 -11.47 -1.83 -4.86
CA LYS A 165 -11.55 -0.48 -5.43
C LYS A 165 -11.86 0.57 -4.36
N GLU A 166 -12.80 0.29 -3.46
CA GLU A 166 -13.08 1.17 -2.33
C GLU A 166 -11.86 1.32 -1.40
N GLY A 167 -11.15 0.23 -1.14
CA GLY A 167 -9.89 0.26 -0.37
C GLY A 167 -8.84 1.16 -1.01
N PHE A 168 -8.67 1.13 -2.33
CA PHE A 168 -7.79 2.04 -3.05
C PHE A 168 -8.25 3.50 -2.90
N LYS A 169 -9.54 3.76 -3.09
CA LYS A 169 -10.12 5.10 -2.95
C LYS A 169 -9.96 5.66 -1.52
N LEU A 170 -10.22 4.85 -0.50
CA LEU A 170 -9.99 5.24 0.89
C LEU A 170 -8.53 5.56 1.16
N LEU A 171 -7.59 4.79 0.60
CA LEU A 171 -6.16 5.02 0.76
C LEU A 171 -5.70 6.36 0.14
N GLU A 172 -6.23 6.74 -1.00
CA GLU A 172 -5.91 8.03 -1.66
C GLU A 172 -6.32 9.24 -0.83
N TYR A 173 -7.39 9.13 -0.02
CA TYR A 173 -7.86 10.18 0.89
C TYR A 173 -7.33 10.03 2.32
N ASP A 174 -6.51 9.02 2.57
CA ASP A 174 -5.77 8.84 3.81
C ASP A 174 -4.25 8.91 3.52
N TYR A 175 -3.46 8.03 4.06
CA TYR A 175 -2.00 7.98 3.86
C TYR A 175 -1.50 6.54 3.96
N LEU A 176 -0.37 6.26 3.33
CA LEU A 176 0.41 5.03 3.48
C LEU A 176 1.65 5.30 4.35
N GLY A 177 2.06 4.32 5.16
CA GLY A 177 3.22 4.45 6.04
C GLY A 177 2.99 5.32 7.27
N GLY A 178 4.03 5.96 7.75
CA GLY A 178 4.03 6.78 8.97
C GLY A 178 3.81 8.28 8.74
N ASN A 179 3.56 9.01 9.83
CA ASN A 179 3.48 10.47 9.88
C ASN A 179 2.41 11.13 8.97
N GLY A 180 1.31 10.43 8.65
CA GLY A 180 0.27 10.92 7.75
C GLY A 180 -0.32 12.26 8.14
N SER A 181 -0.63 12.47 9.42
CA SER A 181 -1.15 13.77 9.93
C SER A 181 -0.16 14.94 9.80
N ARG A 182 1.09 14.67 9.42
CA ARG A 182 2.15 15.67 9.22
C ARG A 182 2.52 15.85 7.74
N GLY A 183 1.62 15.44 6.83
CA GLY A 183 1.75 15.62 5.38
C GLY A 183 2.59 14.58 4.66
N TYR A 184 2.71 13.36 5.23
CA TYR A 184 3.40 12.25 4.58
C TYR A 184 2.40 11.27 3.96
N GLY A 185 2.87 10.47 3.01
CA GLY A 185 2.23 9.25 2.57
C GLY A 185 0.97 9.40 1.73
N ARG A 186 0.65 10.60 1.20
CA ARG A 186 -0.42 10.73 0.21
C ARG A 186 0.00 10.02 -1.07
N VAL A 187 -0.88 9.18 -1.57
CA VAL A 187 -0.64 8.39 -2.79
C VAL A 187 -1.78 8.57 -3.78
N LYS A 188 -1.54 8.23 -5.04
CA LYS A 188 -2.54 8.09 -6.10
C LYS A 188 -2.35 6.72 -6.74
N ILE A 189 -3.45 6.02 -7.00
CA ILE A 189 -3.47 4.73 -7.69
C ILE A 189 -4.22 4.90 -9.00
N TYR A 190 -3.61 4.48 -10.11
CA TYR A 190 -4.16 4.64 -11.44
C TYR A 190 -3.67 3.55 -12.39
N ASP A 191 -4.19 3.55 -13.62
CA ASP A 191 -3.90 2.53 -14.65
C ASP A 191 -4.22 1.10 -14.17
N LEU A 192 -5.33 0.97 -13.41
CA LEU A 192 -5.76 -0.33 -12.90
C LEU A 192 -6.28 -1.22 -14.02
N GLN A 193 -5.75 -2.43 -14.09
CA GLN A 193 -6.12 -3.45 -15.06
C GLN A 193 -6.31 -4.80 -14.37
N ALA A 194 -7.19 -5.62 -14.90
CA ALA A 194 -7.41 -6.98 -14.45
C ALA A 194 -7.28 -7.96 -15.62
N GLU A 195 -6.49 -9.02 -15.44
CA GLU A 195 -6.24 -10.06 -16.45
C GLU A 195 -6.33 -11.46 -15.84
N VAL A 196 -7.00 -12.37 -16.53
CA VAL A 196 -7.01 -13.80 -16.13
C VAL A 196 -5.67 -14.43 -16.47
N VAL A 197 -4.93 -14.87 -15.46
CA VAL A 197 -3.62 -15.50 -15.63
C VAL A 197 -3.66 -17.03 -15.50
N ILE A 198 -4.67 -17.56 -14.80
CA ILE A 198 -4.88 -19.02 -14.65
C ILE A 198 -6.40 -19.29 -14.63
N GLY A 199 -6.83 -20.33 -15.33
CA GLY A 199 -8.23 -20.76 -15.38
C GLY A 199 -9.07 -19.94 -16.34
N ASP A 200 -10.39 -20.03 -16.19
CA ASP A 200 -11.35 -19.36 -17.06
C ASP A 200 -12.34 -18.54 -16.22
N VAL A 201 -12.70 -17.36 -16.70
CA VAL A 201 -13.74 -16.46 -16.15
C VAL A 201 -14.57 -15.99 -17.32
N SER A 202 -15.88 -15.80 -17.13
CA SER A 202 -16.72 -15.27 -18.22
C SER A 202 -16.29 -13.86 -18.61
N GLU A 203 -16.25 -13.58 -19.91
CA GLU A 203 -15.85 -12.28 -20.46
C GLU A 203 -16.69 -11.14 -19.85
N THR A 204 -18.00 -11.35 -19.72
CA THR A 204 -18.92 -10.39 -19.10
C THR A 204 -18.54 -10.02 -17.67
N VAL A 205 -18.08 -10.99 -16.87
CA VAL A 205 -17.64 -10.74 -15.48
C VAL A 205 -16.30 -10.01 -15.46
N MET A 206 -15.38 -10.37 -16.34
CA MET A 206 -14.10 -9.66 -16.46
C MET A 206 -14.29 -8.20 -16.88
N ASP A 207 -15.15 -7.93 -17.86
CA ASP A 207 -15.49 -6.58 -18.29
C ASP A 207 -16.09 -5.77 -17.13
N GLN A 208 -17.04 -6.36 -16.39
CA GLN A 208 -17.62 -5.72 -15.21
C GLN A 208 -16.58 -5.43 -14.12
N CYS A 209 -15.65 -6.35 -13.87
CA CYS A 209 -14.58 -6.14 -12.91
C CYS A 209 -13.60 -5.04 -13.37
N GLN A 210 -13.30 -4.98 -14.67
CA GLN A 210 -12.48 -3.92 -15.25
C GLN A 210 -13.16 -2.55 -15.15
N GLU A 211 -14.46 -2.45 -15.44
CA GLU A 211 -15.23 -1.22 -15.22
C GLU A 211 -15.18 -0.76 -13.77
N ILE A 212 -15.39 -1.68 -12.80
CA ILE A 212 -15.29 -1.37 -11.37
C ILE A 212 -13.94 -0.76 -11.01
N LEU A 213 -12.84 -1.25 -11.59
CA LEU A 213 -11.50 -0.74 -11.31
C LEU A 213 -11.25 0.65 -11.93
N GLN A 214 -11.97 1.02 -12.98
CA GLN A 214 -11.81 2.29 -13.70
C GLN A 214 -12.68 3.44 -13.15
N ASP A 215 -13.78 3.15 -12.47
CA ASP A 215 -14.67 4.14 -11.82
C ASP A 215 -13.95 4.85 -10.64
#